data_2e69bf8479dd52c9e391b7cba89b7e20
#
_entry.id   2e69bf8479dd52c9e391b7cba89b7e20
#
_cell.length_a   1.000
_cell.length_b   1.000
_cell.length_c   1.000
_cell.angle_alpha   90.00
_cell.angle_beta   90.00
_cell.angle_gamma   90.00
#
_symmetry.space_group_name_H-M   'P 1'
#
loop_
_entity.id
_entity.type
_entity.pdbx_description
1 polymer ?
#
loop_
_entity_poly.entity_id
_entity_poly.type
_entity_poly.pdbx_seq_one_letter_code
_entity_poly.pdbx_strand_id
1 'polypeptide(L)'
;MNEDVLLIENIEVEGTYPQGGLISVWTLNRPDKLNSLNSESHNALKEACSMAESNDLIRVIVIRGAPPKSPAEGKRPKPASFAAGADISEFLGKNSDDVRDFFEDNAWERVWNLTKPTIAMVDGFALGGGTELALSCDLRVASDRAKFGTPEINLGLIPGGGGTQRLSRLLGYGKALEMVLTGEMINSETALSCGLVNAVTTPSELENVAMSLAENIAKKSPYTTRVAKRAVRASLDLSFTDGVLAERSEFVALFDTEDKEIGVRAFLERNEPKWVGR
;
A
#
# COMPACT_ATOMS: atom_id res chain seq x y z
N MET A 1 18.20 -23.42 1.35
CA MET A 1 18.30 -22.06 0.83
C MET A 1 17.13 -21.30 1.43
N ASN A 2 17.40 -20.23 2.19
CA ASN A 2 16.29 -19.35 2.61
C ASN A 2 15.73 -18.73 1.33
N GLU A 3 14.42 -18.91 1.09
CA GLU A 3 13.72 -18.17 0.04
C GLU A 3 13.61 -16.71 0.51
N ASP A 4 13.82 -15.74 -0.37
CA ASP A 4 13.70 -14.32 -0.03
C ASP A 4 12.28 -14.04 0.50
N VAL A 5 12.18 -13.33 1.61
CA VAL A 5 10.90 -12.99 2.27
C VAL A 5 10.08 -11.93 1.53
N LEU A 6 10.72 -11.23 0.59
CA LEU A 6 10.11 -10.25 -0.30
C LEU A 6 10.66 -10.48 -1.72
N LEU A 7 9.76 -10.73 -2.67
CA LEU A 7 10.12 -10.82 -4.08
C LEU A 7 9.74 -9.51 -4.78
N ILE A 8 10.65 -8.98 -5.61
CA ILE A 8 10.42 -7.74 -6.35
C ILE A 8 10.51 -8.05 -7.84
N GLU A 9 9.45 -7.71 -8.56
CA GLU A 9 9.35 -7.78 -10.01
C GLU A 9 9.05 -6.40 -10.56
N ASN A 10 9.75 -5.98 -11.62
CA ASN A 10 9.50 -4.73 -12.30
C ASN A 10 8.90 -5.01 -13.68
N ILE A 11 7.71 -4.47 -13.92
CA ILE A 11 6.94 -4.65 -15.15
C ILE A 11 6.97 -3.35 -15.94
N GLU A 12 7.40 -3.41 -17.19
CA GLU A 12 7.41 -2.26 -18.09
C GLU A 12 5.98 -1.85 -18.46
N VAL A 13 5.75 -0.54 -18.49
CA VAL A 13 4.47 0.05 -18.87
C VAL A 13 4.62 0.71 -20.25
N GLU A 14 3.91 0.16 -21.22
CA GLU A 14 3.87 0.74 -22.57
C GLU A 14 3.29 2.17 -22.56
N GLY A 15 3.81 3.03 -23.42
CA GLY A 15 3.33 4.40 -23.56
C GLY A 15 3.85 5.37 -22.50
N THR A 16 4.79 4.96 -21.63
CA THR A 16 5.47 5.86 -20.71
C THR A 16 6.73 6.44 -21.35
N TYR A 17 6.85 7.76 -21.38
CA TYR A 17 7.91 8.50 -22.08
C TYR A 17 8.71 9.41 -21.14
N PRO A 18 9.91 9.85 -21.58
CA PRO A 18 10.73 9.40 -22.73
C PRO A 18 11.59 8.17 -22.37
N GLN A 19 11.68 7.80 -21.12
CA GLN A 19 12.62 6.81 -20.57
C GLN A 19 11.97 5.48 -20.21
N GLY A 20 10.68 5.29 -20.53
CA GLY A 20 9.88 4.18 -20.04
C GLY A 20 9.33 4.43 -18.63
N GLY A 21 8.59 3.47 -18.12
CA GLY A 21 8.06 3.48 -16.76
C GLY A 21 7.87 2.06 -16.27
N LEU A 22 8.04 1.86 -14.97
CA LEU A 22 7.93 0.56 -14.34
C LEU A 22 6.82 0.57 -13.28
N ILE A 23 6.07 -0.51 -13.21
CA ILE A 23 5.31 -0.91 -12.03
C ILE A 23 6.18 -1.91 -11.26
N SER A 24 6.49 -1.56 -10.01
CA SER A 24 7.26 -2.47 -9.14
C SER A 24 6.29 -3.28 -8.29
N VAL A 25 6.23 -4.59 -8.52
CA VAL A 25 5.37 -5.52 -7.78
C VAL A 25 6.18 -6.17 -6.66
N TRP A 26 5.75 -5.95 -5.41
CA TRP A 26 6.37 -6.49 -4.21
C TRP A 26 5.52 -7.60 -3.63
N THR A 27 6.03 -8.81 -3.61
CA THR A 27 5.31 -9.99 -3.10
C THR A 27 5.88 -10.40 -1.75
N LEU A 28 5.09 -10.26 -0.68
CA LEU A 28 5.39 -10.81 0.63
C LEU A 28 5.43 -12.33 0.54
N ASN A 29 6.59 -12.96 0.79
CA ASN A 29 6.83 -14.34 0.42
C ASN A 29 7.11 -15.24 1.63
N ARG A 30 6.14 -15.30 2.53
CA ARG A 30 6.10 -16.25 3.64
C ARG A 30 4.77 -17.03 3.67
N PRO A 31 4.35 -17.70 2.56
CA PRO A 31 3.02 -18.31 2.46
C PRO A 31 2.78 -19.39 3.50
N ASP A 32 3.84 -20.07 3.97
CA ASP A 32 3.76 -21.05 5.06
C ASP A 32 3.44 -20.42 6.42
N LYS A 33 3.52 -19.11 6.54
CA LYS A 33 3.18 -18.31 7.72
C LYS A 33 2.05 -17.30 7.42
N LEU A 34 1.24 -17.57 6.37
CA LEU A 34 0.20 -16.64 5.90
C LEU A 34 0.75 -15.24 5.62
N ASN A 35 1.98 -15.15 5.13
CA ASN A 35 2.71 -13.92 4.84
C ASN A 35 2.85 -12.98 6.05
N SER A 36 2.88 -13.52 7.28
CA SER A 36 3.11 -12.72 8.49
C SER A 36 4.45 -11.99 8.42
N LEU A 37 4.48 -10.78 8.96
CA LEU A 37 5.62 -9.88 8.93
C LEU A 37 6.53 -10.16 10.13
N ASN A 38 7.74 -10.62 9.85
CA ASN A 38 8.83 -10.74 10.83
C ASN A 38 9.85 -9.62 10.62
N SER A 39 10.85 -9.54 11.47
CA SER A 39 11.92 -8.53 11.39
C SER A 39 12.62 -8.52 10.03
N GLU A 40 12.84 -9.70 9.42
CA GLU A 40 13.42 -9.82 8.08
C GLU A 40 12.51 -9.20 7.00
N SER A 41 11.19 -9.45 7.05
CA SER A 41 10.20 -8.84 6.14
C SER A 41 10.17 -7.33 6.27
N HIS A 42 10.26 -6.79 7.50
CA HIS A 42 10.34 -5.34 7.72
C HIS A 42 11.60 -4.73 7.13
N ASN A 43 12.76 -5.35 7.31
CA ASN A 43 14.02 -4.87 6.74
C ASN A 43 13.97 -4.90 5.21
N ALA A 44 13.49 -6.01 4.61
CA ALA A 44 13.34 -6.13 3.17
C ALA A 44 12.40 -5.05 2.58
N LEU A 45 11.28 -4.75 3.25
CA LEU A 45 10.37 -3.67 2.85
C LEU A 45 11.03 -2.28 2.95
N LYS A 46 11.82 -2.01 4.00
CA LYS A 46 12.55 -0.74 4.15
C LYS A 46 13.58 -0.55 3.03
N GLU A 47 14.33 -1.60 2.70
CA GLU A 47 15.29 -1.59 1.59
C GLU A 47 14.58 -1.38 0.26
N ALA A 48 13.47 -2.11 0.01
CA ALA A 48 12.66 -1.93 -1.19
C ALA A 48 12.14 -0.49 -1.34
N CYS A 49 11.70 0.14 -0.25
CA CYS A 49 11.30 1.55 -0.25
C CYS A 49 12.46 2.46 -0.68
N SER A 50 13.65 2.26 -0.13
CA SER A 50 14.83 3.06 -0.47
C SER A 50 15.25 2.89 -1.94
N MET A 51 15.23 1.65 -2.44
CA MET A 51 15.50 1.34 -3.85
C MET A 51 14.45 1.96 -4.78
N ALA A 52 13.18 1.88 -4.41
CA ALA A 52 12.09 2.44 -5.21
C ALA A 52 12.17 3.97 -5.28
N GLU A 53 12.50 4.65 -4.18
CA GLU A 53 12.66 6.12 -4.19
C GLU A 53 13.83 6.57 -5.08
N SER A 54 14.93 5.83 -5.10
CA SER A 54 16.12 6.17 -5.90
C SER A 54 15.98 5.83 -7.39
N ASN A 55 14.98 5.06 -7.81
CA ASN A 55 14.78 4.66 -9.20
C ASN A 55 13.64 5.45 -9.85
N ASP A 56 13.98 6.47 -10.63
CA ASP A 56 13.01 7.35 -11.30
C ASP A 56 12.13 6.63 -12.35
N LEU A 57 12.51 5.44 -12.80
CA LEU A 57 11.66 4.66 -13.71
C LEU A 57 10.45 4.05 -13.00
N ILE A 58 10.54 3.77 -11.70
CA ILE A 58 9.39 3.24 -10.93
C ILE A 58 8.34 4.34 -10.78
N ARG A 59 7.17 4.09 -11.35
CA ARG A 59 6.01 5.00 -11.37
C ARG A 59 4.99 4.67 -10.30
N VAL A 60 4.76 3.36 -10.07
CA VAL A 60 3.77 2.83 -9.12
C VAL A 60 4.34 1.59 -8.47
N ILE A 61 3.97 1.37 -7.21
CA ILE A 61 4.33 0.16 -6.47
C ILE A 61 3.05 -0.60 -6.14
N VAL A 62 3.03 -1.92 -6.42
CA VAL A 62 1.95 -2.82 -6.04
C VAL A 62 2.47 -3.79 -5.00
N ILE A 63 1.84 -3.86 -3.82
CA ILE A 63 2.22 -4.80 -2.76
C ILE A 63 1.16 -5.90 -2.70
N ARG A 64 1.60 -7.17 -2.70
CA ARG A 64 0.73 -8.34 -2.61
C ARG A 64 1.30 -9.42 -1.69
N GLY A 65 0.47 -10.35 -1.26
CA GLY A 65 0.92 -11.57 -0.60
C GLY A 65 1.15 -12.71 -1.60
N ALA A 66 2.17 -13.54 -1.37
CA ALA A 66 2.36 -14.77 -2.13
C ALA A 66 1.15 -15.71 -1.93
N PRO A 67 0.69 -16.40 -2.99
CA PRO A 67 -0.38 -17.37 -2.89
C PRO A 67 0.01 -18.54 -1.97
N PRO A 68 -0.96 -19.21 -1.35
CA PRO A 68 -0.67 -20.37 -0.52
C PRO A 68 0.00 -21.47 -1.35
N LYS A 69 1.03 -22.11 -0.78
CA LYS A 69 1.68 -23.27 -1.39
C LYS A 69 0.69 -24.45 -1.49
N SER A 70 0.87 -25.30 -2.48
CA SER A 70 0.12 -26.56 -2.58
C SER A 70 0.26 -27.35 -1.28
N PRO A 71 -0.83 -27.87 -0.70
CA PRO A 71 -0.76 -28.60 0.54
C PRO A 71 0.02 -29.92 0.36
N ALA A 72 0.77 -30.30 1.38
CA ALA A 72 1.32 -31.66 1.45
C ALA A 72 0.17 -32.70 1.46
N GLU A 73 0.46 -33.92 1.01
CA GLU A 73 -0.52 -35.00 0.96
C GLU A 73 -1.25 -35.17 2.30
N GLY A 74 -2.58 -35.23 2.27
CA GLY A 74 -3.43 -35.32 3.46
C GLY A 74 -3.63 -34.04 4.27
N LYS A 75 -3.00 -32.91 3.90
CA LYS A 75 -3.20 -31.62 4.58
C LYS A 75 -4.21 -30.74 3.82
N ARG A 76 -4.96 -29.93 4.56
CA ARG A 76 -5.83 -28.89 3.97
C ARG A 76 -4.97 -27.73 3.45
N PRO A 77 -5.36 -27.13 2.31
CA PRO A 77 -4.70 -25.91 1.82
C PRO A 77 -4.84 -24.78 2.85
N LYS A 78 -3.79 -23.99 2.98
CA LYS A 78 -3.88 -22.75 3.75
C LYS A 78 -4.77 -21.74 3.02
N PRO A 79 -5.47 -20.87 3.75
CA PRO A 79 -6.21 -19.79 3.14
C PRO A 79 -5.25 -18.81 2.45
N ALA A 80 -5.77 -18.09 1.46
CA ALA A 80 -5.07 -16.93 0.89
C ALA A 80 -4.87 -15.86 1.96
N SER A 81 -3.75 -15.15 1.88
CA SER A 81 -3.44 -14.07 2.80
C SER A 81 -2.56 -13.03 2.12
N PHE A 82 -2.94 -11.78 2.25
CA PHE A 82 -2.06 -10.66 1.98
C PHE A 82 -0.94 -10.63 3.03
N ALA A 83 -1.31 -10.46 4.30
CA ALA A 83 -0.44 -10.64 5.47
C ALA A 83 -1.29 -10.84 6.73
N ALA A 84 -1.06 -11.92 7.47
CA ALA A 84 -1.84 -12.27 8.67
C ALA A 84 -1.30 -11.61 9.95
N GLY A 85 -0.66 -10.46 9.85
CA GLY A 85 -0.14 -9.69 10.98
C GLY A 85 1.35 -9.84 11.17
N ALA A 86 1.83 -9.37 12.32
CA ALA A 86 3.20 -9.59 12.76
C ALA A 86 3.43 -11.09 13.10
N ASP A 87 4.65 -11.54 12.99
CA ASP A 87 5.03 -12.88 13.49
C ASP A 87 5.10 -12.84 15.02
N ILE A 88 4.00 -13.24 15.66
CA ILE A 88 3.81 -13.13 17.12
C ILE A 88 4.90 -13.88 17.92
N SER A 89 5.56 -14.87 17.31
CA SER A 89 6.66 -15.58 17.97
C SER A 89 7.84 -14.65 18.31
N GLU A 90 7.99 -13.51 17.62
CA GLU A 90 9.01 -12.51 17.90
C GLU A 90 8.67 -11.59 19.08
N PHE A 91 7.44 -11.63 19.60
CA PHE A 91 7.01 -10.76 20.73
C PHE A 91 7.21 -11.41 22.10
N LEU A 92 7.28 -12.75 22.11
CA LEU A 92 7.39 -13.48 23.37
C LEU A 92 8.68 -13.12 24.13
N GLY A 93 8.55 -12.73 25.39
CA GLY A 93 9.67 -12.36 26.26
C GLY A 93 10.26 -10.98 26.00
N LYS A 94 9.72 -10.21 25.07
CA LYS A 94 10.13 -8.83 24.79
C LYS A 94 9.50 -7.84 25.76
N ASN A 95 10.26 -6.82 26.12
CA ASN A 95 9.80 -5.66 26.91
C ASN A 95 9.80 -4.38 26.01
N SER A 96 9.44 -3.25 26.57
CA SER A 96 9.34 -1.97 25.84
C SER A 96 10.66 -1.52 25.21
N ASP A 97 11.79 -1.77 25.85
CA ASP A 97 13.09 -1.36 25.31
C ASP A 97 13.52 -2.25 24.12
N ASP A 98 13.14 -3.53 24.15
CA ASP A 98 13.43 -4.48 23.07
C ASP A 98 12.69 -4.17 21.75
N VAL A 99 11.59 -3.42 21.80
CA VAL A 99 10.75 -3.14 20.64
C VAL A 99 10.79 -1.67 20.20
N ARG A 100 11.34 -0.77 21.01
CA ARG A 100 11.35 0.67 20.76
C ARG A 100 11.93 1.02 19.39
N ASP A 101 13.18 0.61 19.14
CA ASP A 101 13.90 0.93 17.90
C ASP A 101 13.18 0.38 16.66
N PHE A 102 12.54 -0.78 16.79
CA PHE A 102 11.76 -1.38 15.72
C PHE A 102 10.57 -0.51 15.31
N PHE A 103 9.89 0.12 16.26
CA PHE A 103 8.75 0.99 15.97
C PHE A 103 9.16 2.42 15.60
N GLU A 104 10.37 2.88 15.94
CA GLU A 104 10.91 4.18 15.51
C GLU A 104 11.29 4.21 14.02
N ASP A 105 11.81 3.12 13.45
CA ASP A 105 12.09 2.98 12.01
C ASP A 105 11.45 1.70 11.46
N ASN A 106 10.18 1.78 11.12
CA ASN A 106 9.37 0.64 10.72
C ASN A 106 8.95 0.68 9.24
N ALA A 107 8.59 -0.49 8.69
CA ALA A 107 8.20 -0.63 7.29
C ALA A 107 6.89 0.09 6.95
N TRP A 108 5.94 0.18 7.89
CA TRP A 108 4.66 0.86 7.67
C TRP A 108 4.86 2.34 7.36
N GLU A 109 5.70 3.02 8.15
CA GLU A 109 6.04 4.43 7.93
C GLU A 109 6.87 4.62 6.65
N ARG A 110 7.78 3.69 6.34
CA ARG A 110 8.55 3.76 5.09
C ARG A 110 7.65 3.64 3.87
N VAL A 111 6.71 2.69 3.85
CA VAL A 111 5.72 2.57 2.76
C VAL A 111 4.80 3.78 2.70
N TRP A 112 4.31 4.25 3.86
CA TRP A 112 3.48 5.44 3.93
C TRP A 112 4.19 6.67 3.35
N ASN A 113 5.47 6.86 3.61
CA ASN A 113 6.23 8.04 3.21
C ASN A 113 6.81 7.95 1.79
N LEU A 114 6.58 6.86 1.05
CA LEU A 114 6.95 6.80 -0.37
C LEU A 114 6.31 7.97 -1.14
N THR A 115 7.10 8.64 -1.98
CA THR A 115 6.59 9.72 -2.84
C THR A 115 5.77 9.16 -4.00
N LYS A 116 6.07 7.93 -4.42
CA LYS A 116 5.40 7.21 -5.51
C LYS A 116 4.08 6.60 -5.05
N PRO A 117 3.05 6.56 -5.90
CA PRO A 117 1.79 5.88 -5.60
C PRO A 117 1.98 4.41 -5.25
N THR A 118 1.22 3.95 -4.27
CA THR A 118 1.26 2.56 -3.78
C THR A 118 -0.14 1.95 -3.79
N ILE A 119 -0.25 0.68 -4.20
CA ILE A 119 -1.50 -0.08 -4.26
C ILE A 119 -1.32 -1.37 -3.46
N ALA A 120 -2.15 -1.62 -2.47
CA ALA A 120 -2.26 -2.93 -1.84
C ALA A 120 -3.24 -3.80 -2.64
N MET A 121 -2.76 -4.95 -3.13
CA MET A 121 -3.56 -5.97 -3.78
C MET A 121 -3.86 -7.07 -2.76
N VAL A 122 -5.05 -7.02 -2.16
CA VAL A 122 -5.40 -7.81 -0.99
C VAL A 122 -6.23 -9.03 -1.36
N ASP A 123 -5.63 -10.22 -1.25
CA ASP A 123 -6.32 -11.49 -1.38
C ASP A 123 -6.34 -12.24 -0.05
N GLY A 124 -7.52 -12.60 0.45
CA GLY A 124 -7.68 -13.29 1.72
C GLY A 124 -7.40 -12.39 2.93
N PHE A 125 -6.62 -12.86 3.89
CA PHE A 125 -6.43 -12.18 5.17
C PHE A 125 -5.46 -10.99 5.08
N ALA A 126 -5.90 -9.84 5.57
CA ALA A 126 -5.08 -8.70 5.96
C ALA A 126 -5.41 -8.41 7.44
N LEU A 127 -4.57 -8.84 8.38
CA LEU A 127 -4.87 -8.78 9.81
C LEU A 127 -3.75 -8.08 10.56
N GLY A 128 -4.08 -7.35 11.62
CA GLY A 128 -3.10 -6.65 12.45
C GLY A 128 -2.12 -5.82 11.64
N GLY A 129 -0.82 -6.04 11.82
CA GLY A 129 0.22 -5.41 11.03
C GLY A 129 0.07 -5.57 9.51
N GLY A 130 -0.64 -6.62 9.04
CA GLY A 130 -0.99 -6.79 7.62
C GLY A 130 -2.08 -5.80 7.17
N THR A 131 -3.11 -5.54 8.00
CA THR A 131 -4.05 -4.43 7.75
C THR A 131 -3.30 -3.10 7.76
N GLU A 132 -2.40 -2.89 8.71
CA GLU A 132 -1.62 -1.66 8.82
C GLU A 132 -0.73 -1.43 7.59
N LEU A 133 -0.14 -2.50 7.02
CA LEU A 133 0.62 -2.41 5.77
C LEU A 133 -0.29 -2.05 4.58
N ALA A 134 -1.48 -2.67 4.48
CA ALA A 134 -2.45 -2.31 3.46
C ALA A 134 -2.93 -0.85 3.60
N LEU A 135 -3.08 -0.35 4.83
CA LEU A 135 -3.41 1.04 5.15
C LEU A 135 -2.25 2.02 4.89
N SER A 136 -1.02 1.54 4.89
CA SER A 136 0.16 2.34 4.54
C SER A 136 0.27 2.56 3.03
N CYS A 137 -0.40 1.75 2.21
CA CYS A 137 -0.57 2.03 0.79
C CYS A 137 -1.60 3.13 0.55
N ASP A 138 -1.49 3.81 -0.59
CA ASP A 138 -2.45 4.87 -0.98
C ASP A 138 -3.81 4.29 -1.35
N LEU A 139 -3.81 3.23 -2.15
CA LEU A 139 -5.00 2.57 -2.69
C LEU A 139 -5.02 1.09 -2.32
N ARG A 140 -6.21 0.50 -2.28
CA ARG A 140 -6.43 -0.93 -1.97
C ARG A 140 -7.44 -1.52 -2.91
N VAL A 141 -7.05 -2.60 -3.60
CA VAL A 141 -7.95 -3.46 -4.39
C VAL A 141 -8.02 -4.80 -3.68
N ALA A 142 -9.21 -5.30 -3.43
CA ALA A 142 -9.43 -6.51 -2.65
C ALA A 142 -10.17 -7.59 -3.44
N SER A 143 -9.89 -8.86 -3.12
CA SER A 143 -10.75 -9.94 -3.55
C SER A 143 -12.05 -9.98 -2.72
N ASP A 144 -13.10 -10.61 -3.24
CA ASP A 144 -14.37 -10.83 -2.55
C ASP A 144 -14.24 -11.69 -1.27
N ARG A 145 -13.18 -12.50 -1.18
CA ARG A 145 -12.83 -13.29 0.01
C ARG A 145 -11.91 -12.57 0.99
N ALA A 146 -11.53 -11.32 0.72
CA ALA A 146 -10.65 -10.57 1.60
C ALA A 146 -11.32 -10.26 2.95
N LYS A 147 -10.53 -10.28 4.01
CA LYS A 147 -10.93 -9.93 5.37
C LYS A 147 -9.91 -9.02 6.00
N PHE A 148 -10.37 -7.96 6.63
CA PHE A 148 -9.56 -6.95 7.30
C PHE A 148 -9.88 -6.91 8.78
N GLY A 149 -8.88 -6.73 9.63
CA GLY A 149 -9.09 -6.61 11.07
C GLY A 149 -7.83 -6.21 11.81
N THR A 150 -8.01 -5.74 13.03
CA THR A 150 -6.92 -5.39 13.95
C THR A 150 -7.09 -6.16 15.26
N PRO A 151 -6.74 -7.48 15.28
CA PRO A 151 -7.02 -8.39 16.38
C PRO A 151 -6.03 -8.26 17.55
N GLU A 152 -5.16 -7.25 17.59
CA GLU A 152 -4.12 -7.03 18.59
C GLU A 152 -4.69 -6.99 20.02
N ILE A 153 -5.93 -6.53 20.19
CA ILE A 153 -6.61 -6.49 21.50
C ILE A 153 -6.71 -7.87 22.17
N ASN A 154 -6.83 -8.94 21.37
CA ASN A 154 -6.87 -10.30 21.86
C ASN A 154 -5.52 -10.79 22.43
N LEU A 155 -4.44 -10.03 22.17
CA LEU A 155 -3.11 -10.27 22.69
C LEU A 155 -2.74 -9.31 23.85
N GLY A 156 -3.68 -8.45 24.28
CA GLY A 156 -3.40 -7.39 25.25
C GLY A 156 -2.59 -6.24 24.65
N LEU A 157 -2.65 -6.06 23.31
CA LEU A 157 -1.94 -5.03 22.55
C LEU A 157 -2.94 -4.15 21.79
N ILE A 158 -2.43 -3.09 21.17
CA ILE A 158 -3.15 -2.27 20.20
C ILE A 158 -2.37 -2.25 18.88
N PRO A 159 -2.98 -1.86 17.75
CA PRO A 159 -2.25 -1.63 16.51
C PRO A 159 -1.09 -0.64 16.73
N GLY A 160 0.11 -1.01 16.31
CA GLY A 160 1.34 -0.23 16.52
C GLY A 160 1.94 0.37 15.25
N GLY A 161 1.53 -0.10 14.06
CA GLY A 161 1.99 0.39 12.76
C GLY A 161 1.11 1.49 12.14
N GLY A 162 0.34 2.22 12.97
CA GLY A 162 -0.51 3.33 12.55
C GLY A 162 -1.97 2.98 12.28
N GLY A 163 -2.39 1.74 12.57
CA GLY A 163 -3.75 1.26 12.31
C GLY A 163 -4.83 2.10 13.00
N THR A 164 -4.65 2.46 14.26
CA THR A 164 -5.60 3.30 15.01
C THR A 164 -5.81 4.65 14.33
N GLN A 165 -4.75 5.23 13.77
CA GLN A 165 -4.79 6.56 13.16
C GLN A 165 -5.35 6.54 11.74
N ARG A 166 -4.91 5.57 10.93
CA ARG A 166 -5.35 5.45 9.53
C ARG A 166 -6.78 4.95 9.42
N LEU A 167 -7.20 3.98 10.25
CA LEU A 167 -8.59 3.51 10.27
C LEU A 167 -9.55 4.63 10.64
N SER A 168 -9.27 5.40 11.69
CA SER A 168 -10.18 6.47 12.14
C SER A 168 -10.33 7.58 11.09
N ARG A 169 -9.29 7.87 10.31
CA ARG A 169 -9.35 8.85 9.23
C ARG A 169 -10.09 8.34 7.99
N LEU A 170 -10.00 7.04 7.70
CA LEU A 170 -10.66 6.44 6.53
C LEU A 170 -12.12 6.06 6.82
N LEU A 171 -12.40 5.46 7.97
CA LEU A 171 -13.71 4.86 8.29
C LEU A 171 -14.56 5.72 9.23
N GLY A 172 -13.97 6.77 9.80
CA GLY A 172 -14.55 7.53 10.90
C GLY A 172 -14.37 6.83 12.25
N TYR A 173 -14.52 7.61 13.32
CA TYR A 173 -14.22 7.22 14.69
C TYR A 173 -14.92 5.95 15.16
N GLY A 174 -16.25 5.87 14.94
CA GLY A 174 -17.06 4.76 15.48
C GLY A 174 -16.67 3.41 14.88
N LYS A 175 -16.52 3.32 13.54
CA LYS A 175 -16.16 2.05 12.89
C LYS A 175 -14.72 1.61 13.20
N ALA A 176 -13.80 2.56 13.23
CA ALA A 176 -12.42 2.27 13.62
C ALA A 176 -12.34 1.77 15.06
N LEU A 177 -13.05 2.42 15.99
CA LEU A 177 -13.06 2.02 17.39
C LEU A 177 -13.68 0.63 17.59
N GLU A 178 -14.78 0.32 16.91
CA GLU A 178 -15.39 -1.02 16.92
C GLU A 178 -14.37 -2.07 16.51
N MET A 179 -13.70 -1.91 15.37
CA MET A 179 -12.70 -2.87 14.88
C MET A 179 -11.53 -3.06 15.86
N VAL A 180 -11.03 -1.97 16.45
CA VAL A 180 -9.88 -2.02 17.37
C VAL A 180 -10.28 -2.63 18.72
N LEU A 181 -11.44 -2.30 19.27
CA LEU A 181 -11.86 -2.78 20.60
C LEU A 181 -12.40 -4.20 20.60
N THR A 182 -13.01 -4.64 19.49
CA THR A 182 -13.53 -6.01 19.39
C THR A 182 -12.51 -6.98 18.82
N GLY A 183 -11.55 -6.48 18.01
CA GLY A 183 -10.63 -7.31 17.23
C GLY A 183 -11.33 -8.12 16.15
N GLU A 184 -12.59 -7.81 15.84
CA GLU A 184 -13.37 -8.50 14.81
C GLU A 184 -12.95 -8.10 13.40
N MET A 185 -13.10 -9.04 12.48
CA MET A 185 -12.79 -8.82 11.07
C MET A 185 -14.02 -8.33 10.31
N ILE A 186 -13.81 -7.42 9.38
CA ILE A 186 -14.80 -7.07 8.37
C ILE A 186 -14.50 -7.77 7.05
N ASN A 187 -15.54 -8.09 6.28
CA ASN A 187 -15.42 -8.66 4.95
C ASN A 187 -15.19 -7.57 3.88
N SER A 188 -14.90 -7.98 2.65
CA SER A 188 -14.65 -7.11 1.51
C SER A 188 -15.81 -6.18 1.17
N GLU A 189 -17.05 -6.65 1.28
CA GLU A 189 -18.26 -5.85 1.03
C GLU A 189 -18.39 -4.70 2.04
N THR A 190 -18.22 -5.00 3.33
CA THR A 190 -18.18 -3.97 4.38
C THR A 190 -17.00 -3.02 4.17
N ALA A 191 -15.83 -3.55 3.82
CA ALA A 191 -14.63 -2.75 3.54
C ALA A 191 -14.85 -1.77 2.37
N LEU A 192 -15.54 -2.20 1.32
CA LEU A 192 -15.93 -1.32 0.20
C LEU A 192 -16.95 -0.27 0.64
N SER A 193 -17.99 -0.67 1.36
CA SER A 193 -19.07 0.23 1.77
C SER A 193 -18.60 1.33 2.72
N CYS A 194 -17.61 1.06 3.56
CA CYS A 194 -17.04 2.06 4.48
C CYS A 194 -15.79 2.78 3.93
N GLY A 195 -15.40 2.55 2.68
CA GLY A 195 -14.28 3.23 2.05
C GLY A 195 -12.89 2.71 2.42
N LEU A 196 -12.79 1.55 3.08
CA LEU A 196 -11.50 0.95 3.38
C LEU A 196 -10.78 0.51 2.11
N VAL A 197 -11.51 -0.02 1.12
CA VAL A 197 -10.97 -0.43 -0.18
C VAL A 197 -11.60 0.34 -1.34
N ASN A 198 -10.87 0.51 -2.43
CA ASN A 198 -11.28 1.26 -3.60
C ASN A 198 -12.10 0.39 -4.59
N ALA A 199 -11.83 -0.92 -4.60
CA ALA A 199 -12.55 -1.88 -5.45
C ALA A 199 -12.53 -3.27 -4.83
N VAL A 200 -13.57 -4.05 -5.16
CA VAL A 200 -13.68 -5.48 -4.83
C VAL A 200 -13.96 -6.25 -6.11
N THR A 201 -13.28 -7.38 -6.30
CA THR A 201 -13.43 -8.25 -7.46
C THR A 201 -13.23 -9.72 -7.09
N THR A 202 -13.40 -10.64 -8.04
CA THR A 202 -13.09 -12.05 -7.81
C THR A 202 -11.58 -12.27 -7.67
N PRO A 203 -11.13 -13.34 -7.00
CA PRO A 203 -9.70 -13.64 -6.88
C PRO A 203 -8.99 -13.81 -8.23
N SER A 204 -9.69 -14.31 -9.26
CA SER A 204 -9.16 -14.47 -10.61
C SER A 204 -8.95 -13.15 -11.35
N GLU A 205 -9.72 -12.12 -11.03
CA GLU A 205 -9.64 -10.79 -11.66
C GLU A 205 -8.83 -9.79 -10.84
N LEU A 206 -8.42 -10.16 -9.63
CA LEU A 206 -7.78 -9.24 -8.70
C LEU A 206 -6.50 -8.61 -9.28
N GLU A 207 -5.65 -9.43 -9.89
CA GLU A 207 -4.41 -8.95 -10.49
C GLU A 207 -4.70 -8.01 -11.68
N ASN A 208 -5.62 -8.39 -12.56
CA ASN A 208 -6.01 -7.56 -13.71
C ASN A 208 -6.53 -6.18 -13.27
N VAL A 209 -7.39 -6.13 -12.25
CA VAL A 209 -7.95 -4.86 -11.75
C VAL A 209 -6.88 -4.00 -11.08
N ALA A 210 -6.04 -4.59 -10.24
CA ALA A 210 -4.96 -3.86 -9.55
C ALA A 210 -3.91 -3.34 -10.53
N MET A 211 -3.49 -4.16 -11.50
CA MET A 211 -2.51 -3.78 -12.51
C MET A 211 -3.06 -2.73 -13.49
N SER A 212 -4.31 -2.84 -13.91
CA SER A 212 -4.98 -1.82 -14.73
C SER A 212 -5.02 -0.45 -14.03
N LEU A 213 -5.31 -0.43 -12.72
CA LEU A 213 -5.24 0.79 -11.91
C LEU A 213 -3.80 1.34 -11.86
N ALA A 214 -2.81 0.47 -11.63
CA ALA A 214 -1.40 0.85 -11.60
C ALA A 214 -0.93 1.43 -12.96
N GLU A 215 -1.30 0.81 -14.07
CA GLU A 215 -0.98 1.31 -15.42
C GLU A 215 -1.61 2.66 -15.70
N ASN A 216 -2.88 2.85 -15.33
CA ASN A 216 -3.57 4.12 -15.50
C ASN A 216 -2.88 5.26 -14.75
N ILE A 217 -2.31 4.99 -13.57
CA ILE A 217 -1.52 5.94 -12.80
C ILE A 217 -0.13 6.12 -13.43
N ALA A 218 0.55 5.05 -13.80
CA ALA A 218 1.90 5.07 -14.36
C ALA A 218 1.99 5.86 -15.68
N LYS A 219 0.89 5.91 -16.46
CA LYS A 219 0.77 6.68 -17.71
C LYS A 219 0.57 8.20 -17.49
N LYS A 220 0.47 8.67 -16.25
CA LYS A 220 0.39 10.10 -15.93
C LYS A 220 1.79 10.69 -15.74
N SER A 221 1.87 12.03 -15.70
CA SER A 221 3.11 12.71 -15.34
C SER A 221 3.60 12.23 -13.98
N PRO A 222 4.82 11.69 -13.88
CA PRO A 222 5.32 11.18 -12.59
C PRO A 222 5.54 12.31 -11.58
N TYR A 223 5.89 13.50 -12.05
CA TYR A 223 6.03 14.66 -11.18
C TYR A 223 4.67 15.10 -10.63
N THR A 224 3.68 15.32 -11.50
CA THR A 224 2.33 15.74 -11.08
C THR A 224 1.64 14.70 -10.20
N THR A 225 1.86 13.42 -10.45
CA THR A 225 1.30 12.34 -9.63
C THR A 225 1.83 12.38 -8.19
N ARG A 226 3.13 12.65 -8.00
CA ARG A 226 3.74 12.81 -6.66
C ARG A 226 3.19 14.07 -5.95
N VAL A 227 3.04 15.16 -6.68
CA VAL A 227 2.45 16.40 -6.16
C VAL A 227 1.00 16.16 -5.74
N ALA A 228 0.20 15.52 -6.57
CA ALA A 228 -1.19 15.20 -6.26
C ALA A 228 -1.32 14.30 -5.01
N LYS A 229 -0.49 13.26 -4.91
CA LYS A 229 -0.42 12.42 -3.71
C LYS A 229 -0.11 13.24 -2.46
N ARG A 230 0.89 14.11 -2.51
CA ARG A 230 1.28 14.97 -1.38
C ARG A 230 0.17 15.93 -0.98
N ALA A 231 -0.48 16.58 -1.95
CA ALA A 231 -1.56 17.52 -1.71
C ALA A 231 -2.78 16.85 -1.06
N VAL A 232 -3.21 15.69 -1.58
CA VAL A 232 -4.33 14.93 -0.99
C VAL A 232 -3.96 14.44 0.41
N ARG A 233 -2.74 13.95 0.62
CA ARG A 233 -2.29 13.45 1.93
C ARG A 233 -2.23 14.54 2.99
N ALA A 234 -1.89 15.78 2.62
CA ALA A 234 -1.89 16.92 3.52
C ALA A 234 -3.25 17.15 4.21
N SER A 235 -4.37 16.71 3.58
CA SER A 235 -5.70 16.80 4.18
C SER A 235 -5.88 15.98 5.44
N LEU A 236 -4.99 15.02 5.70
CA LEU A 236 -5.04 14.17 6.89
C LEU A 236 -4.42 14.85 8.13
N ASP A 237 -3.58 15.86 7.91
CA ASP A 237 -2.77 16.50 8.98
C ASP A 237 -3.02 17.99 9.11
N LEU A 238 -3.45 18.66 8.02
CA LEU A 238 -3.69 20.12 8.00
C LEU A 238 -5.16 20.46 8.26
N SER A 239 -5.41 21.66 8.75
CA SER A 239 -6.75 22.24 8.74
C SER A 239 -7.23 22.41 7.28
N PHE A 240 -8.56 22.47 7.06
CA PHE A 240 -9.10 22.69 5.71
C PHE A 240 -8.51 23.95 5.05
N THR A 241 -8.41 25.05 5.80
CA THR A 241 -7.88 26.31 5.28
C THR A 241 -6.40 26.20 4.91
N ASP A 242 -5.57 25.60 5.77
CA ASP A 242 -4.14 25.43 5.51
C ASP A 242 -3.91 24.42 4.38
N GLY A 243 -4.72 23.35 4.30
CA GLY A 243 -4.70 22.39 3.22
C GLY A 243 -4.98 23.02 1.87
N VAL A 244 -6.00 23.89 1.76
CA VAL A 244 -6.32 24.63 0.53
C VAL A 244 -5.20 25.61 0.16
N LEU A 245 -4.56 26.25 1.11
CA LEU A 245 -3.41 27.11 0.82
C LEU A 245 -2.21 26.32 0.30
N ALA A 246 -1.93 25.16 0.89
CA ALA A 246 -0.87 24.26 0.43
C ALA A 246 -1.17 23.75 -0.99
N GLU A 247 -2.40 23.30 -1.28
CA GLU A 247 -2.84 22.85 -2.60
C GLU A 247 -2.63 23.94 -3.67
N ARG A 248 -3.04 25.17 -3.37
CA ARG A 248 -2.85 26.31 -4.30
C ARG A 248 -1.38 26.58 -4.59
N SER A 249 -0.53 26.51 -3.58
CA SER A 249 0.92 26.67 -3.77
C SER A 249 1.49 25.61 -4.69
N GLU A 250 1.13 24.34 -4.47
CA GLU A 250 1.53 23.23 -5.33
C GLU A 250 0.97 23.39 -6.76
N PHE A 251 -0.30 23.77 -6.90
CA PHE A 251 -0.92 23.99 -8.21
C PHE A 251 -0.21 25.08 -9.00
N VAL A 252 0.12 26.21 -8.36
CA VAL A 252 0.85 27.32 -9.00
C VAL A 252 2.24 26.86 -9.42
N ALA A 253 2.96 26.13 -8.59
CA ALA A 253 4.30 25.64 -8.91
C ALA A 253 4.32 24.67 -10.12
N LEU A 254 3.23 23.94 -10.37
CA LEU A 254 3.13 23.09 -11.56
C LEU A 254 3.17 23.88 -12.89
N PHE A 255 2.84 25.18 -12.90
CA PHE A 255 2.90 25.99 -14.13
C PHE A 255 4.33 26.21 -14.63
N ASP A 256 5.32 26.01 -13.80
CA ASP A 256 6.74 26.11 -14.16
C ASP A 256 7.32 24.80 -14.67
N THR A 257 6.50 23.74 -14.79
CA THR A 257 6.95 22.41 -15.23
C THR A 257 6.79 22.20 -16.72
N GLU A 258 7.72 21.45 -17.33
CA GLU A 258 7.60 21.00 -18.72
C GLU A 258 6.36 20.11 -18.92
N ASP A 259 6.05 19.25 -17.95
CA ASP A 259 4.93 18.32 -18.03
C ASP A 259 3.58 19.05 -18.13
N LYS A 260 3.40 20.21 -17.45
CA LYS A 260 2.21 21.04 -17.61
C LYS A 260 2.06 21.52 -19.06
N GLU A 261 3.14 22.03 -19.65
CA GLU A 261 3.12 22.51 -21.02
C GLU A 261 2.84 21.39 -22.03
N ILE A 262 3.47 20.23 -21.83
CA ILE A 262 3.22 19.01 -22.62
C ILE A 262 1.76 18.60 -22.52
N GLY A 263 1.21 18.53 -21.32
CA GLY A 263 -0.17 18.10 -21.08
C GLY A 263 -1.20 19.03 -21.70
N VAL A 264 -1.04 20.35 -21.51
CA VAL A 264 -1.95 21.36 -22.10
C VAL A 264 -1.91 21.32 -23.63
N ARG A 265 -0.72 21.24 -24.22
CA ARG A 265 -0.56 21.15 -25.67
C ARG A 265 -1.17 19.87 -26.22
N ALA A 266 -0.87 18.72 -25.63
CA ALA A 266 -1.41 17.43 -26.05
C ALA A 266 -2.94 17.42 -26.00
N PHE A 267 -3.54 18.00 -24.95
CA PHE A 267 -4.98 18.13 -24.82
C PHE A 267 -5.60 18.97 -25.93
N LEU A 268 -5.02 20.15 -26.25
CA LEU A 268 -5.51 21.05 -27.31
C LEU A 268 -5.38 20.43 -28.71
N GLU A 269 -4.31 19.68 -28.94
CA GLU A 269 -4.02 19.01 -30.21
C GLU A 269 -4.67 17.62 -30.33
N ARG A 270 -5.33 17.13 -29.26
CA ARG A 270 -5.93 15.78 -29.16
C ARG A 270 -4.92 14.65 -29.37
N ASN A 271 -3.71 14.85 -28.87
CA ASN A 271 -2.62 13.88 -28.87
C ASN A 271 -2.45 13.24 -27.47
N GLU A 272 -1.70 12.14 -27.41
CA GLU A 272 -1.25 11.59 -26.14
C GLU A 272 -0.02 12.35 -25.62
N PRO A 273 0.00 12.76 -24.34
CA PRO A 273 1.13 13.47 -23.77
C PRO A 273 2.33 12.55 -23.57
N LYS A 274 3.54 13.08 -23.82
CA LYS A 274 4.81 12.38 -23.61
C LYS A 274 5.54 13.03 -22.43
N TRP A 275 5.22 12.58 -21.23
CA TRP A 275 5.69 13.17 -19.99
C TRP A 275 7.21 13.05 -19.82
N VAL A 276 7.87 14.11 -19.37
CA VAL A 276 9.32 14.12 -19.08
C VAL A 276 9.65 14.08 -17.59
N GLY A 277 8.63 14.27 -16.72
CA GLY A 277 8.76 14.12 -15.27
C GLY A 277 9.35 15.33 -14.55
N ARG A 278 9.33 16.49 -15.16
CA ARG A 278 9.88 17.72 -14.59
C ARG A 278 9.12 18.97 -15.05
#